data_71cc31a8b4873de6ff9b50ad1b4df54c
#
_entry.id   71cc31a8b4873de6ff9b50ad1b4df54c
#
_cell.length_a   1.000
_cell.length_b   1.000
_cell.length_c   1.000
_cell.angle_alpha   90.00
_cell.angle_beta   90.00
_cell.angle_gamma   90.00
#
_symmetry.space_group_name_H-M   'P 1'
#
loop_
_entity.id
_entity.type
_entity.pdbx_description
1 polymer ?
#
loop_
_entity_poly.entity_id
_entity_poly.type
_entity_poly.pdbx_seq_one_letter_code
_entity_poly.pdbx_strand_id
1 'polypeptide(L)'
;EADYRILFLAEPYAIAPSVNEGALRNAHNFNRIYTFTQSILEKYPQAKCFEWGSSWLDFNELNIEKKPHITFVTSSKLQTTGHKTRNQIMDMLEDIDDVNGMEVYAHKSPPFHQRRNDFFENAMYHIAVENSRQKNYFTEKIIDCFASRTIPIYWGCPNLDNWFDMDGVIRFNHVSELKKIFDKLDEDFYHSRREVIEKNY
;
A
#
# COMPACT_ATOMS: atom_id res chain seq x y z
N GLU A 1 22.46 23.96 20.68
CA GLU A 1 21.41 22.93 20.86
C GLU A 1 20.13 23.42 20.16
N ALA A 2 19.35 22.49 19.56
CA ALA A 2 18.08 22.87 18.94
C ALA A 2 17.03 23.08 20.04
N ASP A 3 16.35 24.25 20.00
CA ASP A 3 15.31 24.60 20.98
C ASP A 3 14.01 23.79 20.79
N TYR A 4 13.81 23.22 19.58
CA TYR A 4 12.64 22.42 19.23
C TYR A 4 13.05 21.18 18.45
N ARG A 5 12.67 19.99 18.95
CA ARG A 5 13.03 18.70 18.38
C ARG A 5 11.78 17.95 17.91
N ILE A 6 11.82 17.49 16.68
CA ILE A 6 10.74 16.69 16.07
C ILE A 6 11.30 15.31 15.73
N LEU A 7 10.53 14.29 16.05
CA LEU A 7 10.82 12.91 15.67
C LEU A 7 9.78 12.43 14.65
N PHE A 8 10.24 11.86 13.53
CA PHE A 8 9.41 11.16 12.56
C PHE A 8 9.69 9.67 12.62
N LEU A 9 8.67 8.85 12.88
CA LEU A 9 8.72 7.40 12.88
C LEU A 9 7.84 6.89 11.74
N ALA A 10 8.41 6.87 10.55
CA ALA A 10 7.72 6.52 9.29
C ALA A 10 7.83 5.03 8.94
N GLU A 11 8.67 4.25 9.65
CA GLU A 11 8.82 2.82 9.42
C GLU A 11 8.18 1.99 10.54
N PRO A 12 7.47 0.90 10.21
CA PRO A 12 6.87 0.04 11.21
C PRO A 12 7.93 -0.70 12.04
N TYR A 13 7.56 -1.10 13.26
CA TYR A 13 8.45 -1.84 14.15
C TYR A 13 9.07 -3.08 13.46
N ALA A 14 8.30 -3.76 12.63
CA ALA A 14 8.77 -4.94 11.89
C ALA A 14 9.93 -4.66 10.89
N ILE A 15 10.10 -3.41 10.47
CA ILE A 15 11.20 -2.98 9.57
C ILE A 15 12.36 -2.39 10.39
N ALA A 16 12.05 -1.55 11.38
CA ALA A 16 13.05 -0.79 12.12
C ALA A 16 12.86 -0.91 13.66
N PRO A 17 13.04 -2.11 14.24
CA PRO A 17 12.77 -2.33 15.67
C PRO A 17 13.67 -1.47 16.56
N SER A 18 14.97 -1.40 16.28
CA SER A 18 15.92 -0.62 17.08
C SER A 18 15.63 0.88 17.06
N VAL A 19 15.18 1.43 15.94
CA VAL A 19 14.79 2.84 15.80
C VAL A 19 13.55 3.11 16.63
N ASN A 20 12.53 2.26 16.54
CA ASN A 20 11.29 2.40 17.32
C ASN A 20 11.56 2.28 18.83
N GLU A 21 12.40 1.33 19.25
CA GLU A 21 12.79 1.20 20.67
C GLU A 21 13.62 2.38 21.16
N GLY A 22 14.56 2.86 20.34
CA GLY A 22 15.33 4.07 20.64
C GLY A 22 14.45 5.31 20.81
N ALA A 23 13.47 5.44 19.92
CA ALA A 23 12.46 6.50 19.99
C ALA A 23 11.62 6.44 21.27
N LEU A 24 11.15 5.24 21.65
CA LEU A 24 10.39 5.03 22.89
C LEU A 24 11.20 5.39 24.15
N ARG A 25 12.47 4.98 24.19
CA ARG A 25 13.36 5.31 25.33
C ARG A 25 13.62 6.80 25.46
N ASN A 26 13.66 7.52 24.36
CA ASN A 26 14.06 8.93 24.30
C ASN A 26 12.89 9.88 23.96
N ALA A 27 11.65 9.43 24.01
CA ALA A 27 10.47 10.20 23.61
C ALA A 27 10.33 11.55 24.36
N HIS A 28 10.77 11.61 25.62
CA HIS A 28 10.77 12.82 26.45
C HIS A 28 11.70 13.94 25.95
N ASN A 29 12.64 13.62 25.06
CA ASN A 29 13.57 14.58 24.47
C ASN A 29 13.00 15.30 23.24
N PHE A 30 11.78 14.95 22.80
CA PHE A 30 11.14 15.51 21.61
C PHE A 30 9.91 16.32 21.98
N ASN A 31 9.81 17.50 21.40
CA ASN A 31 8.66 18.40 21.54
C ASN A 31 7.45 17.90 20.72
N ARG A 32 7.71 17.16 19.63
CA ARG A 32 6.69 16.57 18.76
C ARG A 32 7.17 15.22 18.23
N ILE A 33 6.24 14.25 18.16
CA ILE A 33 6.50 12.94 17.58
C ILE A 33 5.41 12.67 16.52
N TYR A 34 5.81 12.44 15.28
CA TYR A 34 4.91 12.00 14.21
C TYR A 34 5.09 10.50 13.99
N THR A 35 4.01 9.75 14.11
CA THR A 35 4.02 8.28 14.01
C THR A 35 2.62 7.75 13.73
N PHE A 36 2.55 6.56 13.15
CA PHE A 36 1.30 5.77 13.05
C PHE A 36 1.20 4.71 14.17
N THR A 37 2.24 4.55 15.00
CA THR A 37 2.28 3.50 16.02
C THR A 37 1.33 3.83 17.18
N GLN A 38 0.26 3.04 17.29
CA GLN A 38 -0.84 3.29 18.24
C GLN A 38 -0.36 3.42 19.70
N SER A 39 0.54 2.55 20.15
CA SER A 39 1.08 2.59 21.52
C SER A 39 1.86 3.87 21.84
N ILE A 40 2.45 4.51 20.84
CA ILE A 40 3.14 5.80 21.01
C ILE A 40 2.12 6.93 21.06
N LEU A 41 1.12 6.88 20.17
CA LEU A 41 0.03 7.87 20.11
C LEU A 41 -0.76 7.93 21.42
N GLU A 42 -1.01 6.78 22.04
CA GLU A 42 -1.73 6.69 23.31
C GLU A 42 -0.87 7.11 24.54
N LYS A 43 0.42 6.85 24.47
CA LYS A 43 1.32 7.04 25.62
C LYS A 43 1.86 8.47 25.75
N TYR A 44 2.10 9.16 24.62
CA TYR A 44 2.81 10.43 24.61
C TYR A 44 1.93 11.57 24.09
N PRO A 45 1.57 12.57 24.93
CA PRO A 45 0.67 13.68 24.53
C PRO A 45 1.19 14.51 23.34
N GLN A 46 2.53 14.59 23.18
CA GLN A 46 3.16 15.28 22.06
C GLN A 46 3.16 14.46 20.74
N ALA A 47 2.72 13.19 20.78
CA ALA A 47 2.60 12.37 19.59
C ALA A 47 1.36 12.74 18.76
N LYS A 48 1.53 12.73 17.44
CA LYS A 48 0.48 12.93 16.44
C LYS A 48 0.54 11.84 15.39
N CYS A 49 -0.62 11.46 14.89
CA CYS A 49 -0.68 10.51 13.79
C CYS A 49 0.06 11.09 12.58
N PHE A 50 0.89 10.26 11.97
CA PHE A 50 1.57 10.55 10.73
C PHE A 50 0.85 9.79 9.61
N GLU A 51 0.21 10.53 8.73
CA GLU A 51 -0.49 10.01 7.57
C GLU A 51 0.42 10.08 6.36
N TRP A 52 0.52 8.98 5.61
CA TRP A 52 1.33 8.95 4.42
C TRP A 52 0.61 9.68 3.29
N GLY A 53 1.18 10.76 2.80
CA GLY A 53 0.58 11.60 1.75
C GLY A 53 1.39 11.71 0.46
N SER A 54 2.42 10.85 0.27
CA SER A 54 3.24 10.90 -0.95
C SER A 54 2.97 9.71 -1.88
N SER A 55 3.17 9.95 -3.17
CA SER A 55 3.17 8.96 -4.24
C SER A 55 4.58 8.85 -4.82
N TRP A 56 4.91 7.69 -5.38
CA TRP A 56 6.15 7.45 -6.12
C TRP A 56 5.95 7.50 -7.63
N LEU A 57 4.76 7.85 -8.09
CA LEU A 57 4.47 8.02 -9.51
C LEU A 57 5.02 9.35 -10.02
N ASP A 58 5.53 9.34 -11.24
CA ASP A 58 5.82 10.58 -11.98
C ASP A 58 4.55 11.08 -12.66
N PHE A 59 3.95 12.10 -12.09
CA PHE A 59 2.69 12.68 -12.58
C PHE A 59 2.83 13.40 -13.93
N ASN A 60 4.06 13.81 -14.32
CA ASN A 60 4.27 14.46 -15.62
C ASN A 60 4.21 13.45 -16.77
N GLU A 61 4.48 12.18 -16.47
CA GLU A 61 4.51 11.10 -17.45
C GLU A 61 3.38 10.08 -17.25
N LEU A 62 2.50 10.28 -16.24
CA LEU A 62 1.47 9.33 -15.89
C LEU A 62 0.32 9.33 -16.91
N ASN A 63 0.14 8.24 -17.62
CA ASN A 63 -1.04 7.97 -18.43
C ASN A 63 -2.07 7.19 -17.59
N ILE A 64 -3.31 7.69 -17.53
CA ILE A 64 -4.41 7.05 -16.78
C ILE A 64 -5.42 6.34 -17.68
N GLU A 65 -5.10 6.10 -18.96
CA GLU A 65 -5.92 5.30 -19.84
C GLU A 65 -5.90 3.82 -19.39
N LYS A 66 -7.03 3.38 -18.83
CA LYS A 66 -7.13 2.03 -18.22
C LYS A 66 -7.39 0.95 -19.24
N LYS A 67 -6.71 -0.17 -19.07
CA LYS A 67 -6.85 -1.40 -19.81
C LYS A 67 -7.24 -2.53 -18.86
N PRO A 68 -7.80 -3.62 -19.34
CA PRO A 68 -8.17 -4.76 -18.51
C PRO A 68 -6.92 -5.50 -18.01
N HIS A 69 -6.18 -4.84 -17.13
CA HIS A 69 -4.96 -5.38 -16.55
C HIS A 69 -5.07 -5.46 -15.03
N ILE A 70 -4.56 -6.56 -14.48
CA ILE A 70 -4.26 -6.74 -13.05
C ILE A 70 -2.75 -6.72 -12.90
N THR A 71 -2.22 -5.84 -12.07
CA THR A 71 -0.77 -5.74 -11.87
C THR A 71 -0.36 -6.10 -10.45
N PHE A 72 0.84 -6.63 -10.32
CA PHE A 72 1.47 -6.92 -9.04
C PHE A 72 2.99 -6.74 -9.14
N VAL A 73 3.58 -6.09 -8.14
CA VAL A 73 5.03 -5.94 -8.05
C VAL A 73 5.54 -6.28 -6.65
N THR A 74 6.59 -7.06 -6.60
CA THR A 74 7.25 -7.43 -5.34
C THR A 74 8.77 -7.46 -5.47
N SER A 75 9.43 -7.59 -4.33
CA SER A 75 10.88 -7.82 -4.22
C SER A 75 11.16 -9.19 -3.61
N SER A 76 12.42 -9.62 -3.65
CA SER A 76 12.86 -10.88 -3.02
C SER A 76 13.00 -10.81 -1.49
N LYS A 77 12.64 -9.68 -0.85
CA LYS A 77 12.71 -9.52 0.61
C LYS A 77 11.74 -10.46 1.33
N LEU A 78 12.15 -10.95 2.52
CA LEU A 78 11.37 -11.89 3.36
C LEU A 78 11.27 -11.46 4.84
N GLN A 79 11.68 -10.23 5.16
CA GLN A 79 11.88 -9.76 6.53
C GLN A 79 10.58 -9.61 7.34
N THR A 80 9.48 -9.27 6.68
CA THR A 80 8.20 -8.97 7.32
C THR A 80 7.09 -9.90 6.86
N THR A 81 5.96 -9.89 7.57
CA THR A 81 4.76 -10.61 7.15
C THR A 81 4.31 -10.17 5.75
N GLY A 82 4.29 -8.87 5.48
CA GLY A 82 3.93 -8.35 4.15
C GLY A 82 4.88 -8.81 3.04
N HIS A 83 6.19 -8.92 3.31
CA HIS A 83 7.13 -9.48 2.35
C HIS A 83 6.81 -10.96 2.05
N LYS A 84 6.52 -11.75 3.09
CA LYS A 84 6.14 -13.17 2.94
C LYS A 84 4.83 -13.31 2.17
N THR A 85 3.82 -12.51 2.52
CA THR A 85 2.53 -12.46 1.81
C THR A 85 2.73 -12.15 0.33
N ARG A 86 3.57 -11.16 -0.02
CA ARG A 86 3.87 -10.82 -1.42
C ARG A 86 4.55 -11.96 -2.18
N ASN A 87 5.45 -12.71 -1.54
CA ASN A 87 6.06 -13.87 -2.20
C ASN A 87 5.04 -14.99 -2.41
N GLN A 88 4.15 -15.25 -1.46
CA GLN A 88 3.05 -16.22 -1.63
C GLN A 88 2.09 -15.82 -2.76
N ILE A 89 1.82 -14.52 -2.92
CA ILE A 89 1.02 -14.01 -4.04
C ILE A 89 1.76 -14.22 -5.35
N MET A 90 3.06 -13.94 -5.39
CA MET A 90 3.87 -14.16 -6.59
C MET A 90 3.84 -15.62 -7.03
N ASP A 91 4.06 -16.54 -6.07
CA ASP A 91 4.01 -17.98 -6.32
C ASP A 91 2.61 -18.42 -6.83
N MET A 92 1.54 -17.81 -6.31
CA MET A 92 0.16 -18.07 -6.79
C MET A 92 -0.08 -17.54 -8.20
N LEU A 93 0.52 -16.41 -8.57
CA LEU A 93 0.33 -15.77 -9.87
C LEU A 93 1.24 -16.34 -10.97
N GLU A 94 2.19 -17.22 -10.65
CA GLU A 94 3.20 -17.72 -11.59
C GLU A 94 2.58 -18.44 -12.81
N ASP A 95 1.42 -19.08 -12.62
CA ASP A 95 0.69 -19.81 -13.67
C ASP A 95 -0.63 -19.10 -14.11
N ILE A 96 -0.78 -17.80 -13.78
CA ILE A 96 -2.00 -17.03 -14.08
C ILE A 96 -1.67 -15.86 -15.02
N ASP A 97 -1.97 -16.02 -16.29
CA ASP A 97 -1.76 -14.99 -17.31
C ASP A 97 -3.03 -14.14 -17.57
N ASP A 98 -4.20 -14.66 -17.21
CA ASP A 98 -5.50 -14.04 -17.45
C ASP A 98 -6.50 -14.31 -16.32
N VAL A 99 -7.32 -13.32 -16.02
CA VAL A 99 -8.46 -13.40 -15.10
C VAL A 99 -9.66 -12.73 -15.76
N ASN A 100 -10.63 -13.51 -16.22
CA ASN A 100 -11.87 -13.03 -16.84
C ASN A 100 -11.66 -12.05 -18.00
N GLY A 101 -10.64 -12.27 -18.83
CA GLY A 101 -10.27 -11.39 -19.96
C GLY A 101 -9.35 -10.23 -19.57
N MET A 102 -8.89 -10.20 -18.33
CA MET A 102 -7.89 -9.22 -17.87
C MET A 102 -6.51 -9.85 -17.80
N GLU A 103 -5.53 -9.27 -18.49
CA GLU A 103 -4.15 -9.72 -18.47
C GLU A 103 -3.50 -9.49 -17.12
N VAL A 104 -2.76 -10.49 -16.61
CA VAL A 104 -2.07 -10.43 -15.31
C VAL A 104 -0.58 -10.18 -15.50
N TYR A 105 -0.08 -9.09 -14.95
CA TYR A 105 1.32 -8.70 -14.97
C TYR A 105 1.92 -8.75 -13.57
N ALA A 106 2.59 -9.84 -13.25
CA ALA A 106 3.27 -10.03 -11.97
C ALA A 106 4.80 -9.94 -12.15
N HIS A 107 5.45 -9.04 -11.40
CA HIS A 107 6.90 -8.85 -11.48
C HIS A 107 7.58 -8.97 -10.13
N LYS A 108 8.60 -9.83 -10.07
CA LYS A 108 9.49 -9.98 -8.92
C LYS A 108 10.82 -9.30 -9.20
N SER A 109 11.17 -8.31 -8.35
CA SER A 109 12.42 -7.55 -8.47
C SER A 109 12.62 -6.97 -9.88
N PRO A 110 11.70 -6.12 -10.36
CA PRO A 110 11.79 -5.58 -11.71
C PRO A 110 13.13 -4.84 -11.92
N PRO A 111 13.62 -4.74 -13.14
CA PRO A 111 14.84 -4.02 -13.46
C PRO A 111 14.80 -2.58 -12.98
N PHE A 112 15.94 -2.04 -12.55
CA PHE A 112 16.04 -0.68 -12.00
C PHE A 112 15.55 0.43 -12.97
N HIS A 113 15.63 0.20 -14.26
CA HIS A 113 15.18 1.13 -15.30
C HIS A 113 13.67 1.08 -15.57
N GLN A 114 12.95 0.11 -15.00
CA GLN A 114 11.50 0.04 -15.15
C GLN A 114 10.85 1.11 -14.30
N ARG A 115 10.08 2.01 -14.93
CA ARG A 115 9.41 3.10 -14.25
C ARG A 115 8.32 2.58 -13.31
N ARG A 116 8.11 3.27 -12.20
CA ARG A 116 7.02 2.97 -11.27
C ARG A 116 5.66 3.06 -11.97
N ASN A 117 5.48 4.06 -12.84
CA ASN A 117 4.25 4.26 -13.60
C ASN A 117 3.82 3.03 -14.40
N ASP A 118 4.77 2.26 -14.96
CA ASP A 118 4.48 1.09 -15.80
C ASP A 118 3.59 0.04 -15.12
N PHE A 119 3.58 0.01 -13.77
CA PHE A 119 2.73 -0.92 -13.00
C PHE A 119 1.34 -0.38 -12.68
N PHE A 120 1.08 0.90 -12.93
CA PHE A 120 -0.14 1.56 -12.51
C PHE A 120 -0.92 2.23 -13.64
N GLU A 121 -0.21 2.85 -14.60
CA GLU A 121 -0.83 3.73 -15.59
C GLU A 121 -1.93 3.06 -16.41
N ASN A 122 -1.75 1.80 -16.81
CA ASN A 122 -2.72 1.05 -17.61
C ASN A 122 -3.55 0.05 -16.80
N ALA A 123 -3.28 -0.14 -15.51
CA ALA A 123 -3.93 -1.18 -14.72
C ALA A 123 -5.29 -0.73 -14.18
N MET A 124 -6.33 -1.51 -14.41
CA MET A 124 -7.61 -1.39 -13.71
C MET A 124 -7.49 -1.80 -12.24
N TYR A 125 -6.68 -2.81 -11.96
CA TYR A 125 -6.47 -3.36 -10.61
C TYR A 125 -4.98 -3.51 -10.29
N HIS A 126 -4.62 -3.28 -9.03
CA HIS A 126 -3.27 -3.54 -8.54
C HIS A 126 -3.32 -4.24 -7.18
N ILE A 127 -2.54 -5.32 -7.01
CA ILE A 127 -2.44 -5.99 -5.71
C ILE A 127 -1.43 -5.23 -4.84
N ALA A 128 -1.95 -4.47 -3.88
CA ALA A 128 -1.18 -3.62 -2.98
C ALA A 128 -1.05 -4.23 -1.58
N VAL A 129 0.18 -4.58 -1.20
CA VAL A 129 0.47 -5.25 0.08
C VAL A 129 1.47 -4.46 0.89
N GLU A 130 1.09 -4.00 2.07
CA GLU A 130 1.98 -3.27 2.97
C GLU A 130 3.06 -4.17 3.59
N ASN A 131 4.10 -3.56 4.17
CA ASN A 131 5.16 -4.31 4.84
C ASN A 131 4.67 -4.99 6.14
N SER A 132 3.71 -4.39 6.81
CA SER A 132 3.07 -4.96 7.99
C SER A 132 1.59 -4.56 8.06
N ARG A 133 0.80 -5.35 8.80
CA ARG A 133 -0.62 -5.06 9.03
C ARG A 133 -0.77 -4.43 10.42
N GLN A 134 -0.91 -3.11 10.45
CA GLN A 134 -1.16 -2.39 11.69
C GLN A 134 -2.04 -1.15 11.47
N LYS A 135 -2.73 -0.70 12.53
CA LYS A 135 -3.57 0.50 12.49
C LYS A 135 -2.75 1.72 12.06
N ASN A 136 -3.38 2.60 11.31
CA ASN A 136 -2.86 3.88 10.83
C ASN A 136 -1.65 3.76 9.88
N TYR A 137 -1.26 2.54 9.48
CA TYR A 137 -0.13 2.31 8.60
C TYR A 137 -0.58 1.94 7.18
N PHE A 138 -0.53 2.90 6.30
CA PHE A 138 -0.62 2.75 4.85
C PHE A 138 0.47 3.61 4.21
N THR A 139 0.84 3.32 2.99
CA THR A 139 1.98 3.97 2.33
C THR A 139 1.67 4.28 0.86
N GLU A 140 2.70 4.71 0.13
CA GLU A 140 2.63 4.91 -1.32
C GLU A 140 1.98 3.75 -2.09
N LYS A 141 1.95 2.55 -1.54
CA LYS A 141 1.40 1.37 -2.24
C LYS A 141 -0.08 1.51 -2.57
N ILE A 142 -0.87 2.04 -1.64
CA ILE A 142 -2.28 2.32 -1.89
C ILE A 142 -2.47 3.70 -2.51
N ILE A 143 -1.65 4.67 -2.12
CA ILE A 143 -1.71 6.04 -2.68
C ILE A 143 -1.43 6.02 -4.19
N ASP A 144 -0.45 5.25 -4.65
CA ASP A 144 -0.15 5.09 -6.08
C ASP A 144 -1.34 4.49 -6.85
N CYS A 145 -2.09 3.56 -6.24
CA CYS A 145 -3.33 3.05 -6.84
C CYS A 145 -4.36 4.17 -7.04
N PHE A 146 -4.65 4.94 -6.00
CA PHE A 146 -5.63 6.04 -6.11
C PHE A 146 -5.15 7.12 -7.07
N ALA A 147 -3.90 7.54 -6.96
CA ALA A 147 -3.31 8.57 -7.82
C ALA A 147 -3.35 8.18 -9.30
N SER A 148 -3.29 6.90 -9.62
CA SER A 148 -3.42 6.38 -10.99
C SER A 148 -4.85 5.94 -11.36
N ARG A 149 -5.86 6.09 -10.49
CA ARG A 149 -7.24 5.59 -10.68
C ARG A 149 -7.31 4.06 -10.85
N THR A 150 -6.45 3.35 -10.17
CA THR A 150 -6.39 1.90 -10.14
C THR A 150 -7.10 1.40 -8.88
N ILE A 151 -7.97 0.38 -8.98
CA ILE A 151 -8.60 -0.21 -7.79
C ILE A 151 -7.56 -1.07 -7.06
N PRO A 152 -7.23 -0.77 -5.78
CA PRO A 152 -6.35 -1.60 -5.00
C PRO A 152 -7.03 -2.88 -4.51
N ILE A 153 -6.40 -4.04 -4.76
CA ILE A 153 -6.66 -5.29 -4.05
C ILE A 153 -5.70 -5.30 -2.87
N TYR A 154 -6.19 -4.92 -1.68
CA TYR A 154 -5.35 -4.41 -0.60
C TYR A 154 -5.22 -5.32 0.61
N TRP A 155 -3.99 -5.46 1.09
CA TRP A 155 -3.64 -6.03 2.38
C TRP A 155 -2.74 -5.07 3.17
N GLY A 156 -3.23 -4.60 4.33
CA GLY A 156 -2.46 -3.65 5.13
C GLY A 156 -3.27 -3.05 6.28
N CYS A 157 -3.43 -1.74 6.29
CA CYS A 157 -4.08 -0.96 7.34
C CYS A 157 -5.50 -1.44 7.64
N PRO A 158 -5.81 -1.91 8.88
CA PRO A 158 -7.13 -2.42 9.19
C PRO A 158 -8.21 -1.34 9.35
N ASN A 159 -7.84 -0.11 9.67
CA ASN A 159 -8.75 1.04 9.84
C ASN A 159 -8.60 2.07 8.70
N LEU A 160 -8.43 1.59 7.47
CA LEU A 160 -8.24 2.41 6.28
C LEU A 160 -9.47 3.29 5.97
N ASP A 161 -10.63 2.87 6.43
CA ASP A 161 -11.92 3.57 6.37
C ASP A 161 -11.94 4.95 7.07
N ASN A 162 -10.95 5.24 7.91
CA ASN A 162 -10.79 6.58 8.48
C ASN A 162 -10.36 7.65 7.44
N TRP A 163 -9.84 7.24 6.29
CA TRP A 163 -9.25 8.13 5.29
C TRP A 163 -9.86 8.00 3.90
N PHE A 164 -10.32 6.79 3.53
CA PHE A 164 -10.74 6.47 2.18
C PHE A 164 -12.13 5.82 2.16
N ASP A 165 -12.83 6.02 1.04
CA ASP A 165 -14.07 5.33 0.78
C ASP A 165 -13.77 3.87 0.39
N MET A 166 -14.22 2.95 1.23
CA MET A 166 -13.90 1.53 1.11
C MET A 166 -14.61 0.82 -0.06
N ASP A 167 -15.60 1.45 -0.68
CA ASP A 167 -16.18 0.93 -1.91
C ASP A 167 -15.20 0.97 -3.10
N GLY A 168 -14.16 1.80 -3.01
CA GLY A 168 -13.04 1.86 -3.97
C GLY A 168 -11.88 0.92 -3.63
N VAL A 169 -12.01 0.01 -2.63
CA VAL A 169 -10.92 -0.86 -2.16
C VAL A 169 -11.42 -2.29 -2.01
N ILE A 170 -10.72 -3.24 -2.63
CA ILE A 170 -10.99 -4.67 -2.46
C ILE A 170 -10.03 -5.20 -1.40
N ARG A 171 -10.55 -5.56 -0.22
CA ARG A 171 -9.71 -6.07 0.88
C ARG A 171 -9.58 -7.58 0.85
N PHE A 172 -8.42 -8.08 1.25
CA PHE A 172 -8.23 -9.49 1.61
C PHE A 172 -7.42 -9.62 2.91
N ASN A 173 -7.60 -10.74 3.60
CA ASN A 173 -6.88 -11.08 4.83
C ASN A 173 -5.87 -12.21 4.59
N HIS A 174 -6.20 -13.15 3.74
CA HIS A 174 -5.40 -14.32 3.41
C HIS A 174 -5.25 -14.45 1.89
N VAL A 175 -4.08 -14.91 1.43
CA VAL A 175 -3.80 -15.09 -0.01
C VAL A 175 -4.83 -16.02 -0.68
N SER A 176 -5.32 -17.02 0.06
CA SER A 176 -6.37 -17.93 -0.43
C SER A 176 -7.70 -17.25 -0.83
N GLU A 177 -7.94 -16.02 -0.37
CA GLU A 177 -9.14 -15.26 -0.74
C GLU A 177 -9.04 -14.66 -2.15
N LEU A 178 -7.80 -14.46 -2.66
CA LEU A 178 -7.58 -13.81 -3.95
C LEU A 178 -8.27 -14.55 -5.10
N LYS A 179 -8.30 -15.88 -5.07
CA LYS A 179 -9.01 -16.66 -6.10
C LYS A 179 -10.49 -16.29 -6.19
N LYS A 180 -11.18 -16.18 -5.05
CA LYS A 180 -12.59 -15.76 -5.00
C LYS A 180 -12.80 -14.29 -5.34
N ILE A 181 -11.78 -13.46 -5.10
CA ILE A 181 -11.79 -12.06 -5.53
C ILE A 181 -11.69 -12.02 -7.04
N PHE A 182 -10.75 -12.73 -7.63
CA PHE A 182 -10.55 -12.79 -9.09
C PHE A 182 -11.80 -13.25 -9.84
N ASP A 183 -12.56 -14.21 -9.30
CA ASP A 183 -13.83 -14.67 -9.88
C ASP A 183 -14.86 -13.54 -10.10
N LYS A 184 -14.67 -12.38 -9.48
CA LYS A 184 -15.59 -11.22 -9.51
C LYS A 184 -15.03 -10.02 -10.24
N LEU A 185 -13.76 -10.06 -10.63
CA LEU A 185 -13.12 -8.94 -11.31
C LEU A 185 -13.37 -9.03 -12.81
N ASP A 186 -13.79 -7.92 -13.38
CA ASP A 186 -13.89 -7.69 -14.82
C ASP A 186 -13.88 -6.17 -15.09
N GLU A 187 -14.00 -5.79 -16.36
CA GLU A 187 -14.09 -4.38 -16.77
C GLU A 187 -15.36 -3.70 -16.24
N ASP A 188 -16.49 -4.41 -16.23
CA ASP A 188 -17.77 -3.86 -15.79
C ASP A 188 -17.74 -3.53 -14.30
N PHE A 189 -17.13 -4.40 -13.48
CA PHE A 189 -16.93 -4.11 -12.07
C PHE A 189 -16.05 -2.87 -11.87
N TYR A 190 -14.95 -2.72 -12.62
CA TYR A 190 -14.11 -1.53 -12.56
C TYR A 190 -14.90 -0.27 -12.92
N HIS A 191 -15.62 -0.27 -14.05
CA HIS A 191 -16.38 0.88 -14.51
C HIS A 191 -17.54 1.26 -13.57
N SER A 192 -18.14 0.29 -12.89
CA SER A 192 -19.18 0.53 -11.88
C SER A 192 -18.67 1.29 -10.64
N ARG A 193 -17.34 1.35 -10.43
CA ARG A 193 -16.69 2.00 -9.28
C ARG A 193 -16.09 3.37 -9.61
N ARG A 194 -16.36 3.92 -10.78
CA ARG A 194 -15.72 5.14 -11.27
C ARG A 194 -15.87 6.33 -10.32
N GLU A 195 -17.04 6.56 -9.74
CA GLU A 195 -17.28 7.66 -8.81
C GLU A 195 -16.40 7.54 -7.54
N VAL A 196 -16.34 6.36 -6.96
CA VAL A 196 -15.56 6.16 -5.73
C VAL A 196 -14.05 6.16 -6.01
N ILE A 197 -13.61 5.74 -7.19
CA ILE A 197 -12.22 5.86 -7.63
C ILE A 197 -11.83 7.34 -7.66
N GLU A 198 -12.63 8.21 -8.28
CA GLU A 198 -12.37 9.66 -8.33
C GLU A 198 -12.47 10.32 -6.95
N LYS A 199 -13.32 9.81 -6.05
CA LYS A 199 -13.44 10.32 -4.68
C LYS A 199 -12.19 10.01 -3.83
N ASN A 200 -11.53 8.88 -4.07
CA ASN A 200 -10.32 8.49 -3.37
C ASN A 200 -9.04 9.12 -3.97
N TYR A 201 -9.11 9.66 -5.19
CA TYR A 201 -8.04 10.42 -5.84
C TYR A 201 -7.91 11.81 -5.20
#